data_44060997b6671650633515b4cc590769
#
_entry.id   44060997b6671650633515b4cc590769
#
_cell.length_a   1.000
_cell.length_b   1.000
_cell.length_c   1.000
_cell.angle_alpha   90.00
_cell.angle_beta   90.00
_cell.angle_gamma   90.00
#
_symmetry.space_group_name_H-M   'P 1'
#
loop_
_entity.id
_entity.type
_entity.pdbx_description
1 polymer ?
#
loop_
_entity_poly.entity_id
_entity_poly.type
_entity_poly.pdbx_seq_one_letter_code
_entity_poly.pdbx_strand_id
1 'polypeptide(L)'
;MAASTSGGHAQQAPEQAPKPAQIDRNGVMILIRSSLLALDQANKTGNYTVLRDLGAPGFQTNTAARLAEIFAKQRNDNLDLSGVAVIDPQLNLLPQIEANGLMRMAGFFPSVPSQVNFELAFAPVNGQWRLFGISVSIGPSGPAAPEPPAPPVAQKQPSANAAKPAAAKSAPAIKLAPADNQPPK
;
A
#
# COMPACT_ATOMS: atom_id res chain seq x y z
N MET A 1 -11.43 -14.66 68.05
CA MET A 1 -12.28 -14.25 66.91
C MET A 1 -11.32 -13.91 65.78
N ALA A 2 -11.14 -14.82 64.84
CA ALA A 2 -10.29 -14.61 63.68
C ALA A 2 -11.22 -14.36 62.46
N ALA A 3 -11.13 -13.17 61.87
CA ALA A 3 -11.84 -12.80 60.65
C ALA A 3 -10.99 -13.16 59.44
N SER A 4 -11.43 -14.17 58.67
CA SER A 4 -10.85 -14.55 57.40
C SER A 4 -11.41 -13.64 56.30
N THR A 5 -10.58 -12.78 55.75
CA THR A 5 -10.90 -11.94 54.56
C THR A 5 -10.66 -12.80 53.31
N SER A 6 -11.72 -13.30 52.69
CA SER A 6 -11.66 -13.92 51.35
C SER A 6 -11.45 -12.85 50.29
N GLY A 7 -10.23 -12.75 49.77
CA GLY A 7 -9.94 -11.97 48.58
C GLY A 7 -10.56 -12.63 47.35
N GLY A 8 -11.66 -12.04 46.85
CA GLY A 8 -12.25 -12.43 45.55
C GLY A 8 -11.31 -12.08 44.42
N HIS A 9 -10.67 -13.07 43.79
CA HIS A 9 -10.03 -12.90 42.48
C HIS A 9 -11.16 -12.70 41.49
N ALA A 10 -11.25 -11.50 40.93
CA ALA A 10 -12.06 -11.23 39.75
C ALA A 10 -11.47 -12.07 38.60
N GLN A 11 -12.15 -13.15 38.27
CA GLN A 11 -11.83 -14.00 37.14
C GLN A 11 -12.10 -13.19 35.87
N GLN A 12 -11.05 -12.67 35.24
CA GLN A 12 -11.14 -12.05 33.91
C GLN A 12 -11.71 -13.13 32.98
N ALA A 13 -12.87 -12.80 32.37
CA ALA A 13 -13.45 -13.65 31.34
C ALA A 13 -12.40 -13.87 30.24
N PRO A 14 -12.26 -15.07 29.68
CA PRO A 14 -11.27 -15.34 28.64
C PRO A 14 -11.56 -14.40 27.46
N GLU A 15 -10.59 -13.55 27.14
CA GLU A 15 -10.63 -12.70 25.96
C GLU A 15 -10.77 -13.60 24.73
N GLN A 16 -11.92 -13.52 24.06
CA GLN A 16 -12.18 -14.38 22.92
C GLN A 16 -11.18 -14.04 21.80
N ALA A 17 -10.49 -15.08 21.31
CA ALA A 17 -9.55 -14.91 20.20
C ALA A 17 -10.26 -14.31 18.97
N PRO A 18 -9.58 -13.43 18.22
CA PRO A 18 -10.13 -12.87 16.99
C PRO A 18 -10.57 -13.95 16.00
N LYS A 19 -11.67 -13.71 15.29
CA LYS A 19 -12.23 -14.64 14.30
C LYS A 19 -12.12 -14.04 12.90
N PRO A 20 -11.83 -14.84 11.84
CA PRO A 20 -11.86 -14.34 10.48
C PRO A 20 -13.21 -13.69 10.14
N ALA A 21 -13.19 -12.51 9.52
CA ALA A 21 -14.41 -11.85 9.05
C ALA A 21 -14.92 -12.52 7.78
N GLN A 22 -16.25 -12.68 7.69
CA GLN A 22 -16.91 -13.19 6.48
C GLN A 22 -17.15 -12.02 5.52
N ILE A 23 -16.11 -11.65 4.78
CA ILE A 23 -16.15 -10.58 3.78
C ILE A 23 -15.27 -11.00 2.59
N ASP A 24 -15.76 -10.76 1.37
CA ASP A 24 -15.01 -11.08 0.16
C ASP A 24 -13.94 -10.01 -0.14
N ARG A 25 -13.06 -10.34 -1.09
CA ARG A 25 -11.98 -9.42 -1.50
C ARG A 25 -12.52 -8.07 -1.97
N ASN A 26 -13.60 -8.06 -2.73
CA ASN A 26 -14.15 -6.81 -3.26
C ASN A 26 -14.71 -5.92 -2.15
N GLY A 27 -15.42 -6.52 -1.19
CA GLY A 27 -15.90 -5.82 0.00
C GLY A 27 -14.75 -5.21 0.81
N VAL A 28 -13.66 -5.96 1.01
CA VAL A 28 -12.45 -5.45 1.67
C VAL A 28 -11.88 -4.25 0.92
N MET A 29 -11.72 -4.37 -0.40
CA MET A 29 -11.18 -3.29 -1.24
C MET A 29 -12.04 -2.04 -1.21
N ILE A 30 -13.37 -2.19 -1.24
CA ILE A 30 -14.32 -1.08 -1.14
C ILE A 30 -14.15 -0.36 0.21
N LEU A 31 -14.09 -1.10 1.31
CA LEU A 31 -13.94 -0.50 2.64
C LEU A 31 -12.62 0.24 2.79
N ILE A 32 -11.51 -0.33 2.33
CA ILE A 32 -10.20 0.30 2.40
C ILE A 32 -10.18 1.58 1.55
N ARG A 33 -10.52 1.47 0.27
CA ARG A 33 -10.46 2.60 -0.66
C ARG A 33 -11.40 3.72 -0.29
N SER A 34 -12.66 3.43 0.05
CA SER A 34 -13.62 4.45 0.43
C SER A 34 -13.18 5.24 1.67
N SER A 35 -12.63 4.56 2.67
CA SER A 35 -12.15 5.21 3.90
C SER A 35 -10.92 6.09 3.65
N LEU A 36 -9.94 5.58 2.92
CA LEU A 36 -8.69 6.31 2.68
C LEU A 36 -8.87 7.46 1.68
N LEU A 37 -9.69 7.29 0.64
CA LEU A 37 -10.03 8.38 -0.28
C LEU A 37 -10.85 9.48 0.41
N ALA A 38 -11.76 9.11 1.32
CA ALA A 38 -12.48 10.10 2.10
C ALA A 38 -11.54 10.91 3.01
N LEU A 39 -10.53 10.27 3.60
CA LEU A 39 -9.48 10.96 4.35
C LEU A 39 -8.62 11.85 3.44
N ASP A 40 -8.23 11.38 2.27
CA ASP A 40 -7.48 12.17 1.28
C ASP A 40 -8.21 13.45 0.90
N GLN A 41 -9.49 13.32 0.54
CA GLN A 41 -10.32 14.47 0.20
C GLN A 41 -10.51 15.42 1.38
N ALA A 42 -10.70 14.88 2.60
CA ALA A 42 -10.79 15.69 3.80
C ALA A 42 -9.50 16.48 4.07
N ASN A 43 -8.33 15.84 3.90
CA ASN A 43 -7.03 16.52 4.06
C ASN A 43 -6.82 17.61 3.00
N LYS A 44 -7.16 17.37 1.73
CA LYS A 44 -7.02 18.34 0.62
C LYS A 44 -7.95 19.53 0.74
N THR A 45 -9.17 19.31 1.21
CA THR A 45 -10.21 20.36 1.28
C THR A 45 -10.35 21.01 2.66
N GLY A 46 -9.80 20.38 3.70
CA GLY A 46 -10.06 20.77 5.09
C GLY A 46 -11.47 20.40 5.59
N ASN A 47 -12.28 19.73 4.77
CA ASN A 47 -13.66 19.37 5.11
C ASN A 47 -13.77 17.90 5.50
N TYR A 48 -13.91 17.63 6.79
CA TYR A 48 -13.98 16.28 7.36
C TYR A 48 -15.41 15.76 7.55
N THR A 49 -16.43 16.47 7.06
CA THR A 49 -17.84 16.10 7.26
C THR A 49 -18.15 14.73 6.63
N VAL A 50 -17.71 14.50 5.39
CA VAL A 50 -17.94 13.22 4.69
C VAL A 50 -17.24 12.06 5.40
N LEU A 51 -15.99 12.25 5.80
CA LEU A 51 -15.25 11.22 6.54
C LEU A 51 -15.96 10.87 7.85
N ARG A 52 -16.45 11.89 8.59
CA ARG A 52 -17.24 11.69 9.81
C ARG A 52 -18.52 10.90 9.53
N ASP A 53 -19.26 11.27 8.50
CA ASP A 53 -20.57 10.70 8.20
C ASP A 53 -20.52 9.28 7.64
N LEU A 54 -19.38 8.88 7.08
CA LEU A 54 -19.07 7.47 6.75
C LEU A 54 -18.88 6.61 7.99
N GLY A 55 -18.60 7.21 9.13
CA GLY A 55 -18.30 6.50 10.36
C GLY A 55 -19.51 5.86 11.03
N ALA A 56 -19.23 4.92 11.92
CA ALA A 56 -20.17 4.38 12.89
C ALA A 56 -20.48 5.43 13.97
N PRO A 57 -21.56 5.29 14.75
CA PRO A 57 -21.93 6.26 15.78
C PRO A 57 -20.76 6.62 16.73
N GLY A 58 -19.96 5.65 17.14
CA GLY A 58 -18.78 5.91 17.99
C GLY A 58 -17.72 6.79 17.31
N PHE A 59 -17.52 6.66 16.01
CA PHE A 59 -16.61 7.52 15.25
C PHE A 59 -17.21 8.93 15.06
N GLN A 60 -18.51 9.02 14.83
CA GLN A 60 -19.24 10.28 14.62
C GLN A 60 -19.28 11.19 15.86
N THR A 61 -18.93 10.67 17.06
CA THR A 61 -18.74 11.50 18.25
C THR A 61 -17.65 12.55 18.07
N ASN A 62 -16.70 12.29 17.17
CA ASN A 62 -15.71 13.29 16.75
C ASN A 62 -16.39 14.29 15.81
N THR A 63 -16.36 15.55 16.16
CA THR A 63 -16.80 16.63 15.25
C THR A 63 -15.85 16.72 14.05
N ALA A 64 -16.32 17.31 12.94
CA ALA A 64 -15.45 17.56 11.78
C ALA A 64 -14.22 18.42 12.15
N ALA A 65 -14.39 19.39 13.06
CA ALA A 65 -13.29 20.20 13.59
C ALA A 65 -12.28 19.32 14.37
N ARG A 66 -12.78 18.41 15.21
CA ARG A 66 -11.90 17.50 15.97
C ARG A 66 -11.11 16.55 15.03
N LEU A 67 -11.75 16.04 13.99
CA LEU A 67 -11.05 15.24 12.97
C LEU A 67 -9.99 16.06 12.24
N ALA A 68 -10.28 17.34 11.93
CA ALA A 68 -9.30 18.25 11.33
C ALA A 68 -8.06 18.46 12.23
N GLU A 69 -8.23 18.49 13.55
CA GLU A 69 -7.12 18.54 14.51
C GLU A 69 -6.34 17.23 14.53
N ILE A 70 -7.02 16.08 14.62
CA ILE A 70 -6.40 14.75 14.65
C ILE A 70 -5.51 14.53 13.42
N PHE A 71 -5.98 14.92 12.24
CA PHE A 71 -5.27 14.74 10.97
C PHE A 71 -4.45 15.97 10.54
N ALA A 72 -4.28 16.97 11.41
CA ALA A 72 -3.53 18.19 11.10
C ALA A 72 -2.10 17.90 10.63
N LYS A 73 -1.41 16.94 11.26
CA LYS A 73 -0.04 16.58 10.88
C LYS A 73 0.01 16.06 9.44
N GLN A 74 -0.87 15.14 9.06
CA GLN A 74 -0.92 14.57 7.72
C GLN A 74 -1.23 15.62 6.66
N ARG A 75 -2.12 16.55 6.97
CA ARG A 75 -2.45 17.69 6.10
C ARG A 75 -1.26 18.65 5.94
N ASN A 76 -0.57 18.97 7.05
CA ASN A 76 0.61 19.86 7.02
C ASN A 76 1.80 19.22 6.29
N ASP A 77 1.94 17.90 6.39
CA ASP A 77 2.95 17.13 5.67
C ASP A 77 2.56 16.92 4.19
N ASN A 78 1.42 17.45 3.74
CA ASN A 78 0.86 17.27 2.39
C ASN A 78 0.77 15.79 1.98
N LEU A 79 0.34 14.93 2.92
CA LEU A 79 0.18 13.50 2.63
C LEU A 79 -0.84 13.30 1.50
N ASP A 80 -0.38 12.79 0.37
CA ASP A 80 -1.21 12.44 -0.77
C ASP A 80 -1.55 10.95 -0.75
N LEU A 81 -2.84 10.64 -0.62
CA LEU A 81 -3.37 9.27 -0.65
C LEU A 81 -4.07 8.94 -1.97
N SER A 82 -3.98 9.78 -3.00
CA SER A 82 -4.67 9.56 -4.28
C SER A 82 -4.27 8.23 -4.94
N GLY A 83 -3.02 7.78 -4.73
CA GLY A 83 -2.52 6.51 -5.23
C GLY A 83 -3.32 5.28 -4.78
N VAL A 84 -4.06 5.36 -3.64
CA VAL A 84 -4.88 4.24 -3.16
C VAL A 84 -6.03 3.90 -4.10
N ALA A 85 -6.39 4.80 -5.02
CA ALA A 85 -7.42 4.56 -6.03
C ALA A 85 -7.00 3.48 -7.04
N VAL A 86 -5.71 3.43 -7.37
CA VAL A 86 -5.17 2.61 -8.48
C VAL A 86 -4.20 1.52 -8.03
N ILE A 87 -3.52 1.70 -6.90
CA ILE A 87 -2.59 0.71 -6.36
C ILE A 87 -3.36 -0.31 -5.51
N ASP A 88 -3.02 -1.59 -5.63
CA ASP A 88 -3.60 -2.62 -4.78
C ASP A 88 -2.87 -2.68 -3.42
N PRO A 89 -3.62 -2.69 -2.30
CA PRO A 89 -3.02 -2.84 -0.98
C PRO A 89 -2.52 -4.25 -0.74
N GLN A 90 -1.49 -4.37 0.07
CA GLN A 90 -1.05 -5.62 0.66
C GLN A 90 -1.47 -5.66 2.13
N LEU A 91 -2.15 -6.72 2.54
CA LEU A 91 -2.62 -6.87 3.91
C LEU A 91 -1.61 -7.70 4.72
N ASN A 92 -1.16 -7.16 5.84
CA ASN A 92 -0.40 -7.86 6.89
C ASN A 92 -1.31 -8.32 8.03
N LEU A 93 -2.49 -7.71 8.18
CA LEU A 93 -3.55 -8.19 9.04
C LEU A 93 -4.81 -8.39 8.19
N LEU A 94 -5.18 -9.65 7.95
CA LEU A 94 -6.42 -9.99 7.26
C LEU A 94 -7.63 -9.55 8.07
N PRO A 95 -8.78 -9.28 7.44
CA PRO A 95 -9.99 -8.88 8.14
C PRO A 95 -10.37 -9.90 9.23
N GLN A 96 -10.38 -9.46 10.47
CA GLN A 96 -10.75 -10.28 11.61
C GLN A 96 -11.70 -9.53 12.54
N ILE A 97 -12.62 -10.26 13.17
CA ILE A 97 -13.56 -9.72 14.16
C ILE A 97 -12.96 -9.95 15.54
N GLU A 98 -12.73 -8.87 16.26
CA GLU A 98 -12.24 -8.89 17.64
C GLU A 98 -13.36 -9.22 18.64
N ALA A 99 -12.97 -9.48 19.89
CA ALA A 99 -13.91 -9.79 20.98
C ALA A 99 -14.98 -8.71 21.20
N ASN A 100 -14.65 -7.44 20.91
CA ASN A 100 -15.56 -6.29 20.98
C ASN A 100 -16.50 -6.16 19.78
N GLY A 101 -16.45 -7.08 18.81
CA GLY A 101 -17.28 -7.08 17.61
C GLY A 101 -16.79 -6.15 16.49
N LEU A 102 -15.66 -5.47 16.67
CA LEU A 102 -15.07 -4.66 15.59
C LEU A 102 -14.33 -5.54 14.59
N MET A 103 -14.48 -5.23 13.31
CA MET A 103 -13.64 -5.82 12.27
C MET A 103 -12.39 -4.95 12.09
N ARG A 104 -11.21 -5.55 12.30
CA ARG A 104 -9.91 -4.89 12.05
C ARG A 104 -9.20 -5.48 10.85
N MET A 105 -8.49 -4.62 10.16
CA MET A 105 -7.57 -4.97 9.09
C MET A 105 -6.44 -3.95 9.03
N ALA A 106 -5.25 -4.39 8.61
CA ALA A 106 -4.10 -3.53 8.43
C ALA A 106 -3.30 -3.96 7.22
N GLY A 107 -2.58 -3.03 6.63
CA GLY A 107 -1.77 -3.28 5.45
C GLY A 107 -1.03 -2.04 5.00
N PHE A 108 -0.57 -2.10 3.77
CA PHE A 108 0.14 -0.99 3.15
C PHE A 108 -0.12 -0.94 1.65
N PHE A 109 0.08 0.24 1.08
CA PHE A 109 0.16 0.45 -0.36
C PHE A 109 1.62 0.56 -0.75
N PRO A 110 2.14 -0.38 -1.57
CA PRO A 110 3.53 -0.36 -1.98
C PRO A 110 3.80 0.86 -2.86
N SER A 111 4.76 1.67 -2.47
CA SER A 111 5.25 2.82 -3.24
C SER A 111 6.70 3.11 -2.87
N VAL A 112 7.40 3.84 -3.75
CA VAL A 112 8.82 4.19 -3.60
C VAL A 112 8.93 5.72 -3.65
N PRO A 113 9.72 6.35 -2.80
CA PRO A 113 10.64 5.82 -1.79
C PRO A 113 9.98 5.43 -0.46
N SER A 114 8.71 5.70 -0.29
CA SER A 114 7.97 5.45 0.95
C SER A 114 6.67 4.75 0.66
N GLN A 115 6.20 3.92 1.57
CA GLN A 115 4.90 3.26 1.50
C GLN A 115 3.89 3.90 2.44
N VAL A 116 2.62 3.80 2.09
CA VAL A 116 1.51 4.23 2.94
C VAL A 116 1.01 3.03 3.74
N ASN A 117 1.24 3.04 5.05
CA ASN A 117 0.70 2.03 5.95
C ASN A 117 -0.67 2.48 6.48
N PHE A 118 -1.59 1.54 6.63
CA PHE A 118 -2.91 1.82 7.19
C PHE A 118 -3.34 0.76 8.19
N GLU A 119 -4.16 1.18 9.12
CA GLU A 119 -4.92 0.34 10.02
C GLU A 119 -6.35 0.86 10.09
N LEU A 120 -7.32 -0.02 9.87
CA LEU A 120 -8.73 0.32 9.80
C LEU A 120 -9.53 -0.57 10.75
N ALA A 121 -10.47 0.04 11.46
CA ALA A 121 -11.45 -0.66 12.26
C ALA A 121 -12.86 -0.27 11.81
N PHE A 122 -13.75 -1.26 11.74
CA PHE A 122 -15.14 -1.08 11.32
C PHE A 122 -16.07 -1.68 12.36
N ALA A 123 -17.18 -1.00 12.62
CA ALA A 123 -18.26 -1.50 13.46
C ALA A 123 -19.44 -1.95 12.61
N PRO A 124 -20.15 -3.03 13.01
CA PRO A 124 -21.38 -3.44 12.35
C PRO A 124 -22.52 -2.49 12.74
N VAL A 125 -23.12 -1.83 11.76
CA VAL A 125 -24.25 -0.90 11.95
C VAL A 125 -25.31 -1.25 10.92
N ASN A 126 -26.48 -1.72 11.37
CA ASN A 126 -27.61 -2.07 10.49
C ASN A 126 -27.21 -3.03 9.35
N GLY A 127 -26.39 -4.04 9.64
CA GLY A 127 -25.93 -5.01 8.65
C GLY A 127 -24.84 -4.53 7.69
N GLN A 128 -24.29 -3.34 7.92
CA GLN A 128 -23.20 -2.75 7.13
C GLN A 128 -21.97 -2.49 8.01
N TRP A 129 -20.77 -2.65 7.44
CA TRP A 129 -19.54 -2.25 8.08
C TRP A 129 -19.31 -0.74 7.91
N ARG A 130 -19.28 0.00 9.02
CA ARG A 130 -19.04 1.45 9.05
C ARG A 130 -17.73 1.76 9.77
N LEU A 131 -17.02 2.76 9.26
CA LEU A 131 -15.72 3.15 9.80
C LEU A 131 -15.82 3.50 11.29
N PHE A 132 -14.99 2.84 12.11
CA PHE A 132 -14.89 3.08 13.54
C PHE A 132 -13.54 3.68 13.94
N GLY A 133 -12.49 3.31 13.23
CA GLY A 133 -11.14 3.83 13.47
C GLY A 133 -10.33 3.83 12.18
N ILE A 134 -9.47 4.82 12.03
CA ILE A 134 -8.57 4.97 10.89
C ILE A 134 -7.23 5.52 11.36
N SER A 135 -6.17 4.83 11.01
CA SER A 135 -4.79 5.27 11.21
C SER A 135 -4.03 5.14 9.90
N VAL A 136 -3.25 6.16 9.56
CA VAL A 136 -2.42 6.19 8.36
C VAL A 136 -1.06 6.75 8.72
N SER A 137 -0.01 6.11 8.24
CA SER A 137 1.38 6.56 8.42
C SER A 137 2.22 6.30 7.19
N ILE A 138 3.25 7.10 7.01
CA ILE A 138 4.28 6.87 6.00
C ILE A 138 5.40 6.06 6.64
N GLY A 139 5.79 4.99 5.99
CA GLY A 139 6.92 4.15 6.38
C GLY A 139 7.97 4.03 5.27
N PRO A 140 9.14 3.51 5.57
CA PRO A 140 10.09 3.14 4.54
C PRO A 140 9.45 2.07 3.63
N SER A 141 9.78 2.12 2.34
CA SER A 141 9.39 1.03 1.42
C SER A 141 9.88 -0.29 1.99
N GLY A 142 9.04 -1.33 1.95
CA GLY A 142 9.48 -2.69 2.23
C GLY A 142 10.61 -3.11 1.29
N PRO A 143 11.21 -4.31 1.49
CA PRO A 143 12.24 -4.81 0.59
C PRO A 143 11.79 -4.65 -0.85
N ALA A 144 12.64 -4.02 -1.67
CA ALA A 144 12.37 -3.89 -3.09
C ALA A 144 11.99 -5.26 -3.65
N ALA A 145 10.96 -5.31 -4.50
CA ALA A 145 10.65 -6.53 -5.23
C ALA A 145 11.93 -7.04 -5.86
N PRO A 146 12.18 -8.38 -5.90
CA PRO A 146 13.36 -8.92 -6.53
C PRO A 146 13.51 -8.30 -7.92
N GLU A 147 14.67 -7.69 -8.16
CA GLU A 147 14.97 -7.11 -9.46
C GLU A 147 14.82 -8.20 -10.52
N PRO A 148 14.13 -7.93 -11.65
CA PRO A 148 14.02 -8.94 -12.70
C PRO A 148 15.41 -9.44 -13.04
N PRO A 149 15.61 -10.77 -13.29
CA PRO A 149 16.92 -11.30 -13.63
C PRO A 149 17.53 -10.46 -14.74
N ALA A 150 18.73 -9.94 -14.51
CA ALA A 150 19.45 -9.21 -15.54
C ALA A 150 19.53 -10.07 -16.80
N PRO A 151 19.34 -9.51 -18.01
CA PRO A 151 19.47 -10.30 -19.24
C PRO A 151 20.83 -11.00 -19.25
N PRO A 152 20.92 -12.26 -19.73
CA PRO A 152 22.15 -13.00 -19.72
C PRO A 152 23.25 -12.19 -20.37
N VAL A 153 24.25 -11.78 -19.61
CA VAL A 153 25.47 -11.22 -20.16
C VAL A 153 26.08 -12.29 -21.09
N ALA A 154 26.07 -11.97 -22.36
CA ALA A 154 26.76 -12.81 -23.34
C ALA A 154 28.20 -13.05 -22.86
N GLN A 155 28.47 -14.26 -22.39
CA GLN A 155 29.81 -14.67 -22.02
C GLN A 155 30.69 -14.55 -23.27
N LYS A 156 31.61 -13.59 -23.27
CA LYS A 156 32.73 -13.58 -24.20
C LYS A 156 33.48 -14.88 -24.03
N GLN A 157 33.37 -15.77 -25.02
CA GLN A 157 34.23 -16.91 -25.13
C GLN A 157 35.69 -16.45 -25.14
N PRO A 158 36.58 -17.12 -24.40
CA PRO A 158 38.01 -16.85 -24.51
C PRO A 158 38.49 -17.31 -25.88
N SER A 159 39.06 -16.40 -26.64
CA SER A 159 39.81 -16.72 -27.86
C SER A 159 41.00 -17.59 -27.50
N ALA A 160 40.96 -18.86 -27.89
CA ALA A 160 42.15 -19.70 -27.90
C ALA A 160 43.03 -19.27 -29.08
N ASN A 161 44.22 -18.85 -28.72
CA ASN A 161 45.32 -18.47 -29.56
C ASN A 161 45.89 -19.73 -30.24
N ALA A 162 46.17 -19.70 -31.54
CA ALA A 162 47.47 -20.11 -32.12
C ALA A 162 47.43 -20.32 -33.64
N ALA A 163 48.43 -19.78 -34.25
CA ALA A 163 49.14 -20.18 -35.46
C ALA A 163 48.82 -19.41 -36.76
N LYS A 164 49.74 -18.54 -37.06
CA LYS A 164 50.19 -18.10 -38.39
C LYS A 164 50.92 -19.26 -39.08
N PRO A 165 51.04 -19.41 -40.46
CA PRO A 165 51.47 -18.33 -41.34
C PRO A 165 50.91 -18.32 -42.80
N ALA A 166 51.15 -17.17 -43.45
CA ALA A 166 51.66 -16.96 -44.82
C ALA A 166 50.73 -16.95 -46.03
N ALA A 167 50.74 -15.77 -46.62
CA ALA A 167 50.99 -15.43 -48.05
C ALA A 167 49.83 -15.49 -49.06
N ALA A 168 49.58 -14.38 -49.58
CA ALA A 168 49.71 -13.93 -50.98
C ALA A 168 48.44 -13.35 -51.64
N LYS A 169 48.61 -12.07 -51.99
CA LYS A 169 48.34 -11.41 -53.28
C LYS A 169 46.92 -11.00 -53.70
N SER A 170 46.89 -9.69 -53.91
CA SER A 170 46.34 -8.95 -55.10
C SER A 170 44.91 -8.45 -55.04
N ALA A 171 44.89 -7.15 -55.06
CA ALA A 171 43.81 -6.18 -55.42
C ALA A 171 43.23 -6.46 -56.82
N PRO A 172 42.21 -5.69 -57.28
CA PRO A 172 42.00 -4.27 -57.07
C PRO A 172 40.53 -3.81 -56.93
N ALA A 173 40.46 -2.55 -56.63
CA ALA A 173 39.33 -1.63 -56.54
C ALA A 173 38.29 -1.69 -57.65
N ILE A 174 37.04 -1.39 -57.28
CA ILE A 174 36.14 -0.61 -58.14
C ILE A 174 35.40 0.40 -57.24
N LYS A 175 35.61 1.63 -57.61
CA LYS A 175 35.06 2.88 -57.18
C LYS A 175 33.75 3.11 -57.93
N LEU A 176 32.66 3.38 -57.25
CA LEU A 176 31.59 4.18 -57.87
C LEU A 176 30.94 5.10 -56.80
N ALA A 177 30.90 6.33 -57.15
CA ALA A 177 30.39 7.46 -56.41
C ALA A 177 28.91 7.73 -56.77
N PRO A 178 28.30 8.80 -56.32
CA PRO A 178 27.00 8.85 -55.63
C PRO A 178 25.86 9.26 -56.54
N ALA A 179 24.64 9.01 -56.14
CA ALA A 179 23.46 9.64 -56.73
C ALA A 179 22.62 10.31 -55.65
N ASP A 180 22.65 11.59 -55.75
CA ASP A 180 21.76 12.63 -55.35
C ASP A 180 20.28 12.28 -55.67
N ASN A 181 19.35 12.50 -54.74
CA ASN A 181 18.00 12.90 -55.16
C ASN A 181 17.27 13.60 -54.00
N GLN A 182 17.06 14.88 -54.25
CA GLN A 182 16.25 15.83 -53.51
C GLN A 182 14.76 15.64 -53.83
N PRO A 183 13.82 16.07 -52.94
CA PRO A 183 12.38 15.91 -53.10
C PRO A 183 11.75 17.04 -53.94
N PRO A 184 10.56 16.82 -54.51
CA PRO A 184 9.74 17.94 -54.98
C PRO A 184 8.54 18.20 -54.08
N LYS A 185 8.38 19.50 -53.82
CA LYS A 185 7.19 20.33 -53.53
C LYS A 185 6.07 19.78 -52.67
#